data_3769e1e0b1c2ddb0dacf356ef63c959a
#
_entry.id   3769e1e0b1c2ddb0dacf356ef63c959a
#
_cell.length_a   1.000
_cell.length_b   1.000
_cell.length_c   1.000
_cell.angle_alpha   90.00
_cell.angle_beta   90.00
_cell.angle_gamma   90.00
#
_symmetry.space_group_name_H-M   'P 1'
#
loop_
_entity.id
_entity.type
_entity.pdbx_description
1 polymer ?
#
loop_
_entity_poly.entity_id
_entity_poly.type
_entity_poly.pdbx_seq_one_letter_code
_entity_poly.pdbx_strand_id
1 'polypeptide(L)'
;LEYPVSIGDETIPARPEKVVSLSPALTELCFDMGYGDQITGVSDYCDWPESARNLPQLGTAQQPDLDAIRAEEPDVVITHTDLSENDLIALQQADIPVVVLSRARLPEDLKDLYVNLGRLLEGEQAGSEAGKAFYNEQIGRVESIQQKVEAYVRGGGKQLSAVYLRMLDFTVATGDTFEGAMLEAVGFENVAGAYGGWDYPLDFVGQYDPDVIFCNEDITIPMLEQNANYKGLQATIHDTVYSYDFTAFERQGKRMFDILEDMAKKAYPDAFAETAVNQETSSEAA
;
A
#
# COMPACT_ATOMS: atom_id res chain seq x y z
N LEU A 1 -27.55 -15.69 -6.04
CA LEU A 1 -27.78 -14.68 -4.99
C LEU A 1 -26.48 -14.01 -4.65
N GLU A 2 -26.43 -12.69 -4.65
CA GLU A 2 -25.25 -11.91 -4.27
C GLU A 2 -25.08 -11.84 -2.74
N TYR A 3 -26.14 -11.96 -1.99
CA TYR A 3 -26.16 -11.97 -0.53
C TYR A 3 -27.00 -13.13 0.01
N PRO A 4 -26.75 -13.63 1.24
CA PRO A 4 -25.80 -13.10 2.22
C PRO A 4 -24.33 -13.37 1.86
N VAL A 5 -23.41 -12.53 2.37
CA VAL A 5 -21.95 -12.71 2.27
C VAL A 5 -21.37 -12.95 3.66
N SER A 6 -20.51 -13.95 3.77
CA SER A 6 -19.81 -14.24 5.04
C SER A 6 -18.33 -13.92 4.89
N ILE A 7 -17.80 -13.15 5.85
CA ILE A 7 -16.38 -12.80 5.96
C ILE A 7 -15.96 -12.96 7.41
N GLY A 8 -15.01 -13.85 7.66
CA GLY A 8 -14.69 -14.27 9.03
C GLY A 8 -15.93 -14.85 9.73
N ASP A 9 -16.21 -14.38 10.91
CA ASP A 9 -17.36 -14.81 11.72
C ASP A 9 -18.64 -13.99 11.46
N GLU A 10 -18.59 -13.00 10.60
CA GLU A 10 -19.71 -12.10 10.30
C GLU A 10 -20.44 -12.50 9.00
N THR A 11 -21.74 -12.39 9.04
CA THR A 11 -22.61 -12.60 7.88
C THR A 11 -23.43 -11.35 7.59
N ILE A 12 -23.23 -10.79 6.42
CA ILE A 12 -23.89 -9.57 5.95
C ILE A 12 -25.06 -9.98 5.08
N PRO A 13 -26.31 -9.67 5.50
CA PRO A 13 -27.50 -10.23 4.86
C PRO A 13 -27.89 -9.57 3.53
N ALA A 14 -27.46 -8.34 3.31
CA ALA A 14 -27.79 -7.53 2.14
C ALA A 14 -26.65 -6.57 1.80
N ARG A 15 -26.69 -5.96 0.64
CA ARG A 15 -25.71 -4.95 0.23
C ARG A 15 -25.70 -3.78 1.22
N PRO A 16 -24.57 -3.46 1.84
CA PRO A 16 -24.47 -2.32 2.73
C PRO A 16 -24.65 -1.01 1.95
N GLU A 17 -25.50 -0.12 2.44
CA GLU A 17 -25.63 1.24 1.91
C GLU A 17 -24.90 2.27 2.77
N LYS A 18 -24.73 1.96 4.05
CA LYS A 18 -24.03 2.80 5.03
C LYS A 18 -22.88 2.04 5.66
N VAL A 19 -21.69 2.40 5.26
CA VAL A 19 -20.44 1.79 5.75
C VAL A 19 -19.64 2.80 6.55
N VAL A 20 -19.28 2.45 7.77
CA VAL A 20 -18.28 3.17 8.57
C VAL A 20 -16.94 2.46 8.45
N SER A 21 -15.93 3.18 7.99
CA SER A 21 -14.57 2.68 7.90
C SER A 21 -13.70 3.25 9.01
N LEU A 22 -13.22 2.41 9.90
CA LEU A 22 -12.28 2.78 10.99
C LEU A 22 -10.81 2.61 10.58
N SER A 23 -10.54 2.67 9.28
CA SER A 23 -9.17 2.59 8.74
C SER A 23 -9.01 3.55 7.59
N PRO A 24 -8.06 4.50 7.63
CA PRO A 24 -7.74 5.36 6.49
C PRO A 24 -7.38 4.56 5.24
N ALA A 25 -6.68 3.44 5.40
CA ALA A 25 -6.30 2.56 4.28
C ALA A 25 -7.51 1.88 3.64
N LEU A 26 -8.45 1.34 4.42
CA LEU A 26 -9.68 0.75 3.88
C LEU A 26 -10.59 1.80 3.25
N THR A 27 -10.67 2.99 3.83
CA THR A 27 -11.41 4.12 3.21
C THR A 27 -10.87 4.41 1.82
N GLU A 28 -9.56 4.61 1.69
CA GLU A 28 -8.92 4.88 0.39
C GLU A 28 -9.19 3.74 -0.60
N LEU A 29 -9.07 2.49 -0.16
CA LEU A 29 -9.31 1.32 -1.00
C LEU A 29 -10.77 1.23 -1.46
N CYS A 30 -11.74 1.58 -0.61
CA CYS A 30 -13.15 1.65 -1.01
C CYS A 30 -13.35 2.66 -2.16
N PHE A 31 -12.74 3.83 -2.08
CA PHE A 31 -12.80 4.82 -3.15
C PHE A 31 -12.07 4.34 -4.42
N ASP A 32 -10.90 3.72 -4.28
CA ASP A 32 -10.13 3.17 -5.40
C ASP A 32 -10.90 2.11 -6.18
N MET A 33 -11.70 1.30 -5.49
CA MET A 33 -12.52 0.24 -6.07
C MET A 33 -13.93 0.69 -6.50
N GLY A 34 -14.26 1.98 -6.32
CA GLY A 34 -15.54 2.55 -6.74
C GLY A 34 -16.70 2.43 -5.74
N TYR A 35 -16.40 2.13 -4.47
CA TYR A 35 -17.40 1.98 -3.40
C TYR A 35 -17.50 3.21 -2.49
N GLY A 36 -16.93 4.35 -2.89
CA GLY A 36 -16.90 5.56 -2.08
C GLY A 36 -18.26 6.08 -1.67
N ASP A 37 -19.29 5.92 -2.50
CA ASP A 37 -20.67 6.37 -2.22
C ASP A 37 -21.33 5.63 -1.04
N GLN A 38 -20.83 4.43 -0.70
CA GLN A 38 -21.32 3.66 0.44
C GLN A 38 -20.70 4.10 1.77
N ILE A 39 -19.58 4.87 1.74
CA ILE A 39 -18.88 5.31 2.94
C ILE A 39 -19.58 6.52 3.52
N THR A 40 -20.17 6.37 4.72
CA THR A 40 -20.89 7.43 5.42
C THR A 40 -20.18 8.00 6.62
N GLY A 41 -19.16 7.32 7.12
CA GLY A 41 -18.29 7.75 8.21
C GLY A 41 -16.89 7.15 8.09
N VAL A 42 -15.92 7.86 8.58
CA VAL A 42 -14.50 7.50 8.46
C VAL A 42 -13.80 7.61 9.80
N SER A 43 -12.59 7.03 9.87
CA SER A 43 -11.73 7.21 11.03
C SER A 43 -11.13 8.61 11.08
N ASP A 44 -10.65 8.99 12.25
CA ASP A 44 -9.75 10.11 12.40
C ASP A 44 -8.52 9.93 11.50
N TYR A 45 -7.92 11.03 11.07
CA TYR A 45 -6.75 11.03 10.17
C TYR A 45 -7.01 10.51 8.76
N CYS A 46 -8.28 10.35 8.36
CA CYS A 46 -8.64 10.03 6.98
C CYS A 46 -8.49 11.29 6.12
N ASP A 47 -7.49 11.30 5.25
CA ASP A 47 -7.07 12.45 4.46
C ASP A 47 -7.14 12.21 2.94
N TRP A 48 -7.47 11.01 2.53
CA TRP A 48 -7.56 10.63 1.11
C TRP A 48 -8.71 9.67 0.82
N PRO A 49 -9.45 9.85 -0.30
CA PRO A 49 -9.37 11.02 -1.18
C PRO A 49 -9.90 12.30 -0.51
N GLU A 50 -9.76 13.47 -1.16
CA GLU A 50 -10.19 14.74 -0.58
C GLU A 50 -11.67 14.73 -0.18
N SER A 51 -12.52 14.05 -0.96
CA SER A 51 -13.95 13.89 -0.64
C SER A 51 -14.21 13.18 0.70
N ALA A 52 -13.33 12.27 1.10
CA ALA A 52 -13.45 11.56 2.38
C ALA A 52 -13.19 12.47 3.60
N ARG A 53 -12.46 13.57 3.44
CA ARG A 53 -12.20 14.53 4.52
C ARG A 53 -13.46 15.22 5.05
N ASN A 54 -14.50 15.27 4.24
CA ASN A 54 -15.77 15.92 4.60
C ASN A 54 -16.75 14.96 5.29
N LEU A 55 -16.41 13.68 5.38
CA LEU A 55 -17.24 12.69 6.05
C LEU A 55 -17.07 12.79 7.59
N PRO A 56 -18.10 12.41 8.38
CA PRO A 56 -17.98 12.35 9.83
C PRO A 56 -16.78 11.52 10.29
N GLN A 57 -15.96 12.08 11.16
CA GLN A 57 -14.84 11.38 11.79
C GLN A 57 -15.32 10.73 13.09
N LEU A 58 -15.14 9.41 13.18
CA LEU A 58 -15.78 8.58 14.19
C LEU A 58 -14.77 7.86 15.10
N GLY A 59 -13.63 8.49 15.32
CA GLY A 59 -12.54 7.94 16.13
C GLY A 59 -11.62 7.01 15.34
N THR A 60 -10.96 6.10 16.04
CA THR A 60 -10.04 5.12 15.47
C THR A 60 -10.46 3.70 15.84
N ALA A 61 -9.84 2.69 15.26
CA ALA A 61 -10.10 1.30 15.65
C ALA A 61 -9.71 1.03 17.11
N GLN A 62 -8.72 1.75 17.65
CA GLN A 62 -8.27 1.64 19.04
C GLN A 62 -9.13 2.44 20.02
N GLN A 63 -9.73 3.53 19.54
CA GLN A 63 -10.61 4.42 20.31
C GLN A 63 -11.78 4.88 19.42
N PRO A 64 -12.74 3.98 19.12
CA PRO A 64 -13.90 4.34 18.31
C PRO A 64 -14.85 5.24 19.11
N ASP A 65 -15.46 6.22 18.45
CA ASP A 65 -16.56 7.00 19.01
C ASP A 65 -17.86 6.20 18.84
N LEU A 66 -18.16 5.35 19.82
CA LEU A 66 -19.29 4.44 19.76
C LEU A 66 -20.64 5.14 19.63
N ASP A 67 -20.81 6.30 20.30
CA ASP A 67 -22.06 7.05 20.23
C ASP A 67 -22.26 7.67 18.86
N ALA A 68 -21.21 8.24 18.30
CA ALA A 68 -21.24 8.79 16.94
C ALA A 68 -21.45 7.68 15.88
N ILE A 69 -20.81 6.52 16.02
CA ILE A 69 -21.01 5.37 15.13
C ILE A 69 -22.46 4.90 15.16
N ARG A 70 -23.05 4.75 16.36
CA ARG A 70 -24.45 4.37 16.50
C ARG A 70 -25.39 5.39 15.87
N ALA A 71 -25.10 6.69 16.00
CA ALA A 71 -25.89 7.77 15.41
C ALA A 71 -25.88 7.76 13.88
N GLU A 72 -24.83 7.24 13.26
CA GLU A 72 -24.77 7.03 11.79
C GLU A 72 -25.68 5.87 11.32
N GLU A 73 -26.05 4.97 12.21
CA GLU A 73 -26.85 3.76 11.89
C GLU A 73 -26.23 2.96 10.73
N PRO A 74 -24.96 2.56 10.81
CA PRO A 74 -24.30 1.86 9.72
C PRO A 74 -24.80 0.42 9.58
N ASP A 75 -24.81 -0.07 8.35
CA ASP A 75 -25.07 -1.47 8.04
C ASP A 75 -23.87 -2.36 8.41
N VAL A 76 -22.67 -1.79 8.40
CA VAL A 76 -21.43 -2.47 8.75
C VAL A 76 -20.33 -1.48 9.13
N VAL A 77 -19.49 -1.86 10.09
CA VAL A 77 -18.23 -1.21 10.39
C VAL A 77 -17.10 -2.08 9.85
N ILE A 78 -16.19 -1.49 9.08
CA ILE A 78 -14.98 -2.17 8.59
C ILE A 78 -13.73 -1.64 9.25
N THR A 79 -12.78 -2.52 9.52
CA THR A 79 -11.50 -2.20 10.16
C THR A 79 -10.41 -3.16 9.70
N HIS A 80 -9.14 -2.74 9.77
CA HIS A 80 -7.99 -3.62 9.51
C HIS A 80 -7.61 -4.48 10.71
N THR A 81 -7.95 -4.03 11.91
CA THR A 81 -7.57 -4.69 13.17
C THR A 81 -8.80 -4.95 14.03
N ASP A 82 -8.70 -5.93 14.89
CA ASP A 82 -9.74 -6.19 15.89
C ASP A 82 -9.97 -4.94 16.76
N LEU A 83 -11.25 -4.67 17.07
CA LEU A 83 -11.61 -3.72 18.10
C LEU A 83 -11.35 -4.35 19.47
N SER A 84 -11.30 -3.53 20.53
CA SER A 84 -11.33 -4.06 21.88
C SER A 84 -12.58 -4.90 22.11
N GLU A 85 -12.51 -5.89 22.98
CA GLU A 85 -13.66 -6.75 23.29
C GLU A 85 -14.88 -5.93 23.74
N ASN A 86 -14.66 -4.92 24.56
CA ASN A 86 -15.73 -4.04 25.04
C ASN A 86 -16.38 -3.23 23.92
N ASP A 87 -15.59 -2.69 23.00
CA ASP A 87 -16.10 -1.91 21.86
C ASP A 87 -16.85 -2.81 20.89
N LEU A 88 -16.33 -4.02 20.62
CA LEU A 88 -16.99 -4.99 19.76
C LEU A 88 -18.35 -5.41 20.35
N ILE A 89 -18.41 -5.73 21.63
CA ILE A 89 -19.67 -6.08 22.33
C ILE A 89 -20.66 -4.92 22.26
N ALA A 90 -20.21 -3.69 22.48
CA ALA A 90 -21.09 -2.52 22.43
C ALA A 90 -21.72 -2.30 21.05
N LEU A 91 -20.98 -2.53 19.97
CA LEU A 91 -21.52 -2.45 18.59
C LEU A 91 -22.44 -3.64 18.28
N GLN A 92 -22.09 -4.84 18.70
CA GLN A 92 -22.93 -6.03 18.55
C GLN A 92 -24.29 -5.89 19.29
N GLN A 93 -24.30 -5.29 20.49
CA GLN A 93 -25.54 -4.97 21.21
C GLN A 93 -26.41 -3.94 20.51
N ALA A 94 -25.85 -3.15 19.61
CA ALA A 94 -26.58 -2.22 18.75
C ALA A 94 -26.92 -2.82 17.36
N ASP A 95 -26.74 -4.14 17.19
CA ASP A 95 -26.94 -4.85 15.92
C ASP A 95 -26.05 -4.31 14.77
N ILE A 96 -24.90 -3.78 15.10
CA ILE A 96 -23.92 -3.28 14.12
C ILE A 96 -22.82 -4.32 13.94
N PRO A 97 -22.74 -5.00 12.78
CA PRO A 97 -21.68 -5.95 12.49
C PRO A 97 -20.35 -5.24 12.27
N VAL A 98 -19.26 -5.87 12.73
CA VAL A 98 -17.88 -5.41 12.53
C VAL A 98 -17.13 -6.45 11.72
N VAL A 99 -16.68 -6.06 10.52
CA VAL A 99 -15.90 -6.93 9.63
C VAL A 99 -14.45 -6.51 9.67
N VAL A 100 -13.57 -7.45 10.03
CA VAL A 100 -12.12 -7.25 9.98
C VAL A 100 -11.59 -7.71 8.62
N LEU A 101 -11.02 -6.78 7.88
CA LEU A 101 -10.33 -7.02 6.62
C LEU A 101 -8.84 -6.77 6.86
N SER A 102 -8.09 -7.83 7.13
CA SER A 102 -6.68 -7.72 7.51
C SER A 102 -5.83 -7.10 6.40
N ARG A 103 -4.87 -6.29 6.82
CA ARG A 103 -3.84 -5.76 5.92
C ARG A 103 -3.05 -6.90 5.29
N ALA A 104 -2.68 -6.78 4.01
CA ALA A 104 -1.81 -7.74 3.35
C ALA A 104 -0.42 -7.77 4.02
N ARG A 105 0.10 -8.96 4.26
CA ARG A 105 1.46 -9.20 4.78
C ARG A 105 2.45 -9.53 3.69
N LEU A 106 1.95 -10.16 2.62
CA LEU A 106 2.69 -10.50 1.42
C LEU A 106 1.95 -9.92 0.21
N PRO A 107 2.63 -9.67 -0.92
CA PRO A 107 1.98 -9.14 -2.12
C PRO A 107 0.77 -9.95 -2.60
N GLU A 108 0.82 -11.27 -2.50
CA GLU A 108 -0.28 -12.17 -2.86
C GLU A 108 -1.51 -12.03 -1.98
N ASP A 109 -1.37 -11.62 -0.72
CA ASP A 109 -2.50 -11.40 0.20
C ASP A 109 -3.39 -10.22 -0.23
N LEU A 110 -2.88 -9.31 -1.08
CA LEU A 110 -3.68 -8.22 -1.65
C LEU A 110 -4.91 -8.74 -2.38
N LYS A 111 -4.81 -9.92 -3.01
CA LYS A 111 -5.94 -10.52 -3.72
C LYS A 111 -7.09 -10.80 -2.77
N ASP A 112 -6.81 -11.42 -1.63
CA ASP A 112 -7.84 -11.74 -0.65
C ASP A 112 -8.44 -10.48 -0.03
N LEU A 113 -7.61 -9.46 0.25
CA LEU A 113 -8.08 -8.16 0.74
C LEU A 113 -9.07 -7.52 -0.25
N TYR A 114 -8.69 -7.41 -1.53
CA TYR A 114 -9.52 -6.75 -2.53
C TYR A 114 -10.77 -7.56 -2.86
N VAL A 115 -10.65 -8.88 -2.93
CA VAL A 115 -11.80 -9.79 -3.18
C VAL A 115 -12.79 -9.72 -2.03
N ASN A 116 -12.33 -9.78 -0.77
CA ASN A 116 -13.23 -9.73 0.37
C ASN A 116 -13.91 -8.36 0.53
N LEU A 117 -13.20 -7.27 0.23
CA LEU A 117 -13.82 -5.95 0.20
C LEU A 117 -14.91 -5.85 -0.88
N GLY A 118 -14.63 -6.35 -2.08
CA GLY A 118 -15.61 -6.40 -3.16
C GLY A 118 -16.84 -7.25 -2.79
N ARG A 119 -16.62 -8.46 -2.26
CA ARG A 119 -17.70 -9.35 -1.80
C ARG A 119 -18.59 -8.67 -0.76
N LEU A 120 -17.98 -7.99 0.19
CA LEU A 120 -18.71 -7.26 1.23
C LEU A 120 -19.61 -6.17 0.65
N LEU A 121 -19.11 -5.37 -0.30
CA LEU A 121 -19.76 -4.14 -0.75
C LEU A 121 -20.60 -4.30 -2.04
N GLU A 122 -20.39 -5.37 -2.80
CA GLU A 122 -21.10 -5.60 -4.08
C GLU A 122 -21.73 -7.00 -4.19
N GLY A 123 -21.38 -7.91 -3.30
CA GLY A 123 -21.96 -9.25 -3.26
C GLY A 123 -20.97 -10.36 -3.64
N GLU A 124 -21.40 -11.60 -3.45
CA GLU A 124 -20.55 -12.78 -3.51
C GLU A 124 -19.86 -12.95 -4.87
N GLN A 125 -20.61 -12.85 -5.97
CA GLN A 125 -20.08 -13.06 -7.30
C GLN A 125 -19.55 -11.77 -7.92
N ALA A 126 -20.37 -10.75 -8.01
CA ALA A 126 -19.99 -9.47 -8.63
C ALA A 126 -18.81 -8.83 -7.91
N GLY A 127 -18.85 -8.78 -6.58
CA GLY A 127 -17.76 -8.22 -5.77
C GLY A 127 -16.48 -9.04 -5.83
N SER A 128 -16.59 -10.37 -5.89
CA SER A 128 -15.41 -11.25 -6.10
C SER A 128 -14.76 -10.99 -7.44
N GLU A 129 -15.54 -10.82 -8.50
CA GLU A 129 -15.02 -10.51 -9.84
C GLU A 129 -14.38 -9.12 -9.88
N ALA A 130 -15.01 -8.12 -9.28
CA ALA A 130 -14.46 -6.76 -9.16
C ALA A 130 -13.14 -6.74 -8.39
N GLY A 131 -13.07 -7.43 -7.25
CA GLY A 131 -11.84 -7.54 -6.46
C GLY A 131 -10.70 -8.22 -7.20
N LYS A 132 -11.00 -9.30 -7.93
CA LYS A 132 -10.01 -10.00 -8.79
C LYS A 132 -9.54 -9.10 -9.94
N ALA A 133 -10.45 -8.37 -10.57
CA ALA A 133 -10.11 -7.46 -11.65
C ALA A 133 -9.19 -6.34 -11.17
N PHE A 134 -9.50 -5.73 -10.01
CA PHE A 134 -8.66 -4.72 -9.39
C PHE A 134 -7.27 -5.26 -9.04
N TYR A 135 -7.22 -6.44 -8.40
CA TYR A 135 -5.94 -7.10 -8.11
C TYR A 135 -5.11 -7.34 -9.38
N ASN A 136 -5.71 -7.93 -10.42
CA ASN A 136 -5.01 -8.24 -11.66
C ASN A 136 -4.50 -6.99 -12.38
N GLU A 137 -5.26 -5.90 -12.36
CA GLU A 137 -4.83 -4.62 -12.90
C GLU A 137 -3.59 -4.10 -12.16
N GLN A 138 -3.64 -4.08 -10.83
CA GLN A 138 -2.54 -3.53 -10.04
C GLN A 138 -1.30 -4.44 -10.06
N ILE A 139 -1.46 -5.75 -9.89
CA ILE A 139 -0.33 -6.67 -9.93
C ILE A 139 0.30 -6.75 -11.33
N GLY A 140 -0.50 -6.58 -12.38
CA GLY A 140 0.00 -6.47 -13.75
C GLY A 140 0.95 -5.29 -13.95
N ARG A 141 0.74 -4.19 -13.24
CA ARG A 141 1.68 -3.05 -13.21
C ARG A 141 3.01 -3.46 -12.58
N VAL A 142 2.98 -4.16 -11.45
CA VAL A 142 4.18 -4.67 -10.76
C VAL A 142 4.94 -5.64 -11.66
N GLU A 143 4.24 -6.57 -12.29
CA GLU A 143 4.84 -7.54 -13.23
C GLU A 143 5.49 -6.85 -14.44
N SER A 144 4.84 -5.82 -14.98
CA SER A 144 5.39 -5.01 -16.07
C SER A 144 6.70 -4.29 -15.67
N ILE A 145 6.72 -3.72 -14.46
CA ILE A 145 7.93 -3.10 -13.90
C ILE A 145 9.04 -4.13 -13.75
N GLN A 146 8.73 -5.27 -13.13
CA GLN A 146 9.67 -6.37 -12.93
C GLN A 146 10.29 -6.84 -14.25
N GLN A 147 9.47 -7.08 -15.27
CA GLN A 147 9.92 -7.53 -16.58
C GLN A 147 10.90 -6.53 -17.23
N LYS A 148 10.64 -5.23 -17.12
CA LYS A 148 11.52 -4.18 -17.64
C LYS A 148 12.86 -4.14 -16.91
N VAL A 149 12.84 -4.23 -15.58
CA VAL A 149 14.06 -4.25 -14.76
C VAL A 149 14.87 -5.52 -15.02
N GLU A 150 14.23 -6.68 -15.10
CA GLU A 150 14.90 -7.95 -15.44
C GLU A 150 15.51 -7.94 -16.83
N ALA A 151 14.84 -7.36 -17.82
CA ALA A 151 15.38 -7.20 -19.17
C ALA A 151 16.62 -6.29 -19.18
N TYR A 152 16.58 -5.20 -18.43
CA TYR A 152 17.73 -4.31 -18.24
C TYR A 152 18.91 -5.03 -17.62
N VAL A 153 18.70 -5.79 -16.54
CA VAL A 153 19.75 -6.56 -15.86
C VAL A 153 20.31 -7.66 -16.76
N ARG A 154 19.47 -8.40 -17.49
CA ARG A 154 19.91 -9.39 -18.46
C ARG A 154 20.72 -8.79 -19.61
N GLY A 155 20.44 -7.53 -19.96
CA GLY A 155 21.20 -6.76 -20.96
C GLY A 155 22.55 -6.24 -20.46
N GLY A 156 22.96 -6.56 -19.24
CA GLY A 156 24.23 -6.13 -18.63
C GLY A 156 24.12 -4.95 -17.68
N GLY A 157 22.89 -4.48 -17.40
CA GLY A 157 22.62 -3.48 -16.36
C GLY A 157 22.84 -4.04 -14.96
N LYS A 158 23.15 -3.17 -14.01
CA LYS A 158 23.32 -3.55 -12.61
C LYS A 158 21.95 -3.70 -11.94
N GLN A 159 21.71 -4.81 -11.22
CA GLN A 159 20.65 -4.88 -10.24
C GLN A 159 21.00 -3.98 -9.05
N LEU A 160 20.10 -3.05 -8.71
CA LEU A 160 20.34 -2.08 -7.65
C LEU A 160 19.86 -2.60 -6.30
N SER A 161 20.67 -2.34 -5.27
CA SER A 161 20.25 -2.49 -3.90
C SER A 161 19.53 -1.24 -3.43
N ALA A 162 18.48 -1.41 -2.64
CA ALA A 162 17.66 -0.32 -2.13
C ALA A 162 17.30 -0.53 -0.66
N VAL A 163 16.97 0.57 -0.01
CA VAL A 163 16.39 0.57 1.32
C VAL A 163 15.11 1.42 1.33
N TYR A 164 14.10 0.94 2.04
CA TYR A 164 12.91 1.68 2.38
C TYR A 164 13.09 2.23 3.80
N LEU A 165 13.52 3.48 3.89
CA LEU A 165 13.94 4.11 5.14
C LEU A 165 12.79 4.90 5.75
N ARG A 166 12.21 4.40 6.84
CA ARG A 166 11.11 5.07 7.53
C ARG A 166 11.60 6.13 8.51
N MET A 167 12.66 5.85 9.25
CA MET A 167 13.29 6.78 10.21
C MET A 167 14.82 6.64 10.20
N LEU A 168 15.50 7.74 10.55
CA LEU A 168 16.98 7.81 10.53
C LEU A 168 17.69 6.89 11.54
N ASP A 169 16.97 6.33 12.49
CA ASP A 169 17.47 5.35 13.45
C ASP A 169 17.60 3.93 12.90
N PHE A 170 17.62 3.78 11.57
CA PHE A 170 17.62 2.51 10.84
C PHE A 170 16.33 1.71 10.94
N THR A 171 15.18 2.38 11.19
CA THR A 171 13.87 1.78 10.98
C THR A 171 13.61 1.68 9.47
N VAL A 172 13.74 0.46 8.96
CA VAL A 172 13.71 0.14 7.53
C VAL A 172 12.80 -1.06 7.25
N ALA A 173 12.28 -1.15 6.03
CA ALA A 173 11.55 -2.35 5.61
C ALA A 173 12.51 -3.54 5.51
N THR A 174 12.33 -4.50 6.41
CA THR A 174 13.10 -5.75 6.49
C THR A 174 12.48 -6.86 5.63
N GLY A 175 13.14 -8.01 5.56
CA GLY A 175 12.70 -9.13 4.73
C GLY A 175 11.38 -9.75 5.13
N ASP A 176 10.90 -9.52 6.35
CA ASP A 176 9.61 -9.96 6.86
C ASP A 176 8.49 -8.93 6.68
N THR A 177 8.74 -7.80 6.03
CA THR A 177 7.76 -6.74 5.81
C THR A 177 7.13 -6.83 4.43
N PHE A 178 5.88 -6.39 4.32
CA PHE A 178 5.18 -6.24 3.05
C PHE A 178 5.91 -5.26 2.13
N GLU A 179 6.37 -4.14 2.67
CA GLU A 179 7.07 -3.08 1.93
C GLU A 179 8.41 -3.58 1.36
N GLY A 180 9.14 -4.38 2.14
CA GLY A 180 10.36 -5.04 1.66
C GLY A 180 10.08 -6.01 0.51
N ALA A 181 9.02 -6.81 0.61
CA ALA A 181 8.60 -7.72 -0.45
C ALA A 181 8.18 -6.97 -1.73
N MET A 182 7.55 -5.80 -1.61
CA MET A 182 7.17 -4.98 -2.76
C MET A 182 8.39 -4.38 -3.47
N LEU A 183 9.43 -3.96 -2.74
CA LEU A 183 10.70 -3.53 -3.35
C LEU A 183 11.35 -4.66 -4.15
N GLU A 184 11.39 -5.86 -3.60
CA GLU A 184 11.95 -7.02 -4.30
C GLU A 184 11.11 -7.41 -5.52
N ALA A 185 9.78 -7.30 -5.42
CA ALA A 185 8.86 -7.61 -6.52
C ALA A 185 9.08 -6.72 -7.76
N VAL A 186 9.57 -5.50 -7.58
CA VAL A 186 9.88 -4.58 -8.70
C VAL A 186 11.37 -4.59 -9.10
N GLY A 187 12.16 -5.51 -8.56
CA GLY A 187 13.53 -5.77 -9.04
C GLY A 187 14.66 -5.15 -8.23
N PHE A 188 14.39 -4.64 -7.02
CA PHE A 188 15.46 -4.22 -6.11
C PHE A 188 15.96 -5.37 -5.24
N GLU A 189 17.24 -5.33 -4.88
CA GLU A 189 17.76 -6.12 -3.78
C GLU A 189 17.53 -5.32 -2.47
N ASN A 190 16.76 -5.88 -1.54
CA ASN A 190 16.53 -5.23 -0.26
C ASN A 190 17.77 -5.36 0.64
N VAL A 191 18.44 -4.25 0.94
CA VAL A 191 19.62 -4.21 1.82
C VAL A 191 19.34 -4.81 3.20
N ALA A 192 18.09 -4.66 3.68
CA ALA A 192 17.65 -5.21 4.97
C ALA A 192 16.91 -6.57 4.83
N GLY A 193 16.99 -7.22 3.67
CA GLY A 193 16.24 -8.44 3.38
C GLY A 193 16.55 -9.64 4.26
N ALA A 194 17.74 -9.69 4.87
CA ALA A 194 18.14 -10.75 5.78
C ALA A 194 17.67 -10.53 7.24
N TYR A 195 17.08 -9.38 7.54
CA TYR A 195 16.69 -8.98 8.89
C TYR A 195 15.17 -8.91 9.03
N GLY A 196 14.69 -8.69 10.25
CA GLY A 196 13.25 -8.65 10.57
C GLY A 196 12.89 -7.53 11.54
N GLY A 197 11.58 -7.30 11.69
CA GLY A 197 11.04 -6.40 12.71
C GLY A 197 11.27 -4.91 12.44
N TRP A 198 11.47 -4.49 11.18
CA TRP A 198 11.73 -3.09 10.84
C TRP A 198 13.04 -2.54 11.39
N ASP A 199 13.99 -3.38 11.76
CA ASP A 199 15.21 -2.98 12.41
C ASP A 199 16.43 -3.48 11.65
N TYR A 200 17.31 -2.54 11.23
CA TYR A 200 18.61 -2.88 10.69
C TYR A 200 19.61 -2.93 11.84
N PRO A 201 20.28 -4.08 12.09
CA PRO A 201 21.14 -4.24 13.27
C PRO A 201 22.32 -3.28 13.27
N LEU A 202 22.50 -2.52 14.36
CA LEU A 202 23.58 -1.55 14.51
C LEU A 202 24.99 -2.18 14.40
N ASP A 203 25.13 -3.45 14.75
CA ASP A 203 26.39 -4.19 14.62
C ASP A 203 26.83 -4.37 13.16
N PHE A 204 25.90 -4.25 12.21
CA PHE A 204 26.14 -4.39 10.77
C PHE A 204 26.07 -3.06 9.99
N VAL A 205 25.97 -1.93 10.67
CA VAL A 205 25.89 -0.60 10.05
C VAL A 205 27.06 -0.33 9.09
N GLY A 206 28.26 -0.89 9.36
CA GLY A 206 29.40 -0.78 8.45
C GLY A 206 29.20 -1.44 7.07
N GLN A 207 28.21 -2.31 6.91
CA GLN A 207 27.82 -2.97 5.66
C GLN A 207 26.60 -2.33 4.98
N TYR A 208 26.01 -1.34 5.64
CA TYR A 208 24.83 -0.63 5.16
C TYR A 208 25.23 0.42 4.12
N ASP A 209 25.13 0.07 2.86
CA ASP A 209 25.48 0.95 1.75
C ASP A 209 24.60 0.70 0.51
N PRO A 210 23.30 1.11 0.56
CA PRO A 210 22.39 0.93 -0.56
C PRO A 210 22.77 1.78 -1.77
N ASP A 211 22.51 1.26 -2.97
CA ASP A 211 22.62 2.04 -4.22
C ASP A 211 21.56 3.15 -4.26
N VAL A 212 20.38 2.91 -3.67
CA VAL A 212 19.24 3.83 -3.66
C VAL A 212 18.63 3.88 -2.27
N ILE A 213 18.31 5.08 -1.81
CA ILE A 213 17.51 5.29 -0.60
C ILE A 213 16.14 5.82 -1.00
N PHE A 214 15.10 5.06 -0.68
CA PHE A 214 13.72 5.55 -0.64
C PHE A 214 13.40 5.89 0.80
N CYS A 215 13.07 7.14 1.09
CA CYS A 215 12.81 7.59 2.45
C CYS A 215 11.46 8.27 2.60
N ASN A 216 10.93 8.27 3.82
CA ASN A 216 9.71 9.01 4.11
C ASN A 216 9.93 10.50 3.91
N GLU A 217 8.90 11.23 3.52
CA GLU A 217 8.96 12.64 3.13
C GLU A 217 9.44 13.60 4.22
N ASP A 218 9.40 13.19 5.49
CA ASP A 218 9.94 13.95 6.62
C ASP A 218 11.47 13.85 6.74
N ILE A 219 12.11 12.91 6.02
CA ILE A 219 13.56 12.78 5.92
C ILE A 219 14.05 13.58 4.72
N THR A 220 14.79 14.64 4.99
CA THR A 220 15.32 15.53 3.96
C THR A 220 16.76 15.17 3.58
N ILE A 221 17.18 15.55 2.36
CA ILE A 221 18.58 15.36 1.92
C ILE A 221 19.57 16.01 2.88
N PRO A 222 19.38 17.26 3.35
CA PRO A 222 20.27 17.85 4.35
C PRO A 222 20.38 17.06 5.65
N MET A 223 19.31 16.39 6.09
CA MET A 223 19.36 15.51 7.27
C MET A 223 20.29 14.31 7.05
N LEU A 224 20.28 13.71 5.86
CA LEU A 224 21.17 12.61 5.50
C LEU A 224 22.63 13.08 5.38
N GLU A 225 22.87 14.20 4.72
CA GLU A 225 24.21 14.78 4.53
C GLU A 225 24.89 15.20 5.85
N GLN A 226 24.11 15.56 6.85
CA GLN A 226 24.60 15.95 8.19
C GLN A 226 24.71 14.79 9.17
N ASN A 227 24.10 13.64 8.85
CA ASN A 227 24.08 12.47 9.72
C ASN A 227 25.35 11.61 9.50
N ALA A 228 26.07 11.33 10.59
CA ALA A 228 27.33 10.58 10.53
C ALA A 228 27.19 9.18 9.89
N ASN A 229 26.01 8.54 10.02
CA ASN A 229 25.76 7.21 9.48
C ASN A 229 25.32 7.21 8.01
N TYR A 230 24.87 8.36 7.48
CA TYR A 230 24.30 8.45 6.12
C TYR A 230 25.15 9.29 5.16
N LYS A 231 25.88 10.27 5.63
CA LYS A 231 26.65 11.20 4.77
C LYS A 231 27.67 10.52 3.87
N GLY A 232 28.18 9.36 4.27
CA GLY A 232 29.20 8.61 3.52
C GLY A 232 28.64 7.49 2.64
N LEU A 233 27.32 7.29 2.64
CA LEU A 233 26.69 6.24 1.83
C LEU A 233 26.72 6.62 0.33
N GLN A 234 26.87 5.61 -0.53
CA GLN A 234 26.89 5.79 -1.98
C GLN A 234 25.64 6.53 -2.48
N ALA A 235 24.46 6.17 -1.96
CA ALA A 235 23.22 6.84 -2.35
C ALA A 235 23.21 8.33 -1.99
N THR A 236 23.76 8.71 -0.83
CA THR A 236 23.88 10.13 -0.43
C THR A 236 24.88 10.88 -1.29
N ILE A 237 26.03 10.26 -1.58
CA ILE A 237 27.11 10.85 -2.40
C ILE A 237 26.67 11.05 -3.85
N HIS A 238 25.94 10.08 -4.41
CA HIS A 238 25.50 10.09 -5.82
C HIS A 238 24.11 10.68 -6.03
N ASP A 239 23.48 11.21 -4.99
CA ASP A 239 22.16 11.84 -5.06
C ASP A 239 21.04 10.89 -5.58
N THR A 240 21.15 9.61 -5.19
CA THR A 240 20.15 8.59 -5.47
C THR A 240 19.23 8.35 -4.26
N VAL A 241 18.73 9.45 -3.71
CA VAL A 241 17.81 9.49 -2.56
C VAL A 241 16.49 10.09 -3.06
N TYR A 242 15.39 9.38 -2.85
CA TYR A 242 14.06 9.77 -3.29
C TYR A 242 13.08 9.71 -2.13
N SER A 243 12.37 10.82 -1.91
CA SER A 243 11.37 10.95 -0.84
C SER A 243 9.97 10.67 -1.33
N TYR A 244 9.19 9.98 -0.52
CA TYR A 244 7.79 9.65 -0.79
C TYR A 244 6.94 9.75 0.48
N ASP A 245 5.63 9.96 0.29
CA ASP A 245 4.66 9.79 1.37
C ASP A 245 4.48 8.30 1.68
N PHE A 246 5.14 7.81 2.71
CA PHE A 246 5.04 6.41 3.12
C PHE A 246 3.68 6.06 3.72
N THR A 247 2.96 7.04 4.26
CA THR A 247 1.58 6.82 4.67
C THR A 247 0.71 6.42 3.48
N ALA A 248 0.87 7.09 2.34
CA ALA A 248 0.18 6.73 1.10
C ALA A 248 0.60 5.34 0.59
N PHE A 249 1.91 5.05 0.60
CA PHE A 249 2.43 3.75 0.19
C PHE A 249 1.87 2.61 1.03
N GLU A 250 1.84 2.77 2.34
CA GLU A 250 1.47 1.72 3.30
C GLU A 250 -0.04 1.44 3.38
N ARG A 251 -0.87 2.23 2.67
CA ARG A 251 -2.32 2.00 2.57
C ARG A 251 -2.71 0.91 1.57
N GLN A 252 -1.79 0.39 0.80
CA GLN A 252 -1.98 -0.77 -0.10
C GLN A 252 -3.04 -0.58 -1.20
N GLY A 253 -3.31 0.67 -1.57
CA GLY A 253 -4.21 1.07 -2.66
C GLY A 253 -3.46 1.55 -3.91
N LYS A 254 -4.15 2.24 -4.82
CA LYS A 254 -3.58 2.71 -6.11
C LYS A 254 -2.34 3.57 -5.93
N ARG A 255 -2.31 4.45 -4.92
CA ARG A 255 -1.15 5.31 -4.69
C ARG A 255 0.13 4.54 -4.38
N MET A 256 0.04 3.38 -3.73
CA MET A 256 1.19 2.50 -3.52
C MET A 256 1.80 2.07 -4.85
N PHE A 257 0.97 1.64 -5.80
CA PHE A 257 1.45 1.19 -7.12
C PHE A 257 1.99 2.34 -7.95
N ASP A 258 1.41 3.52 -7.85
CA ASP A 258 1.93 4.74 -8.49
C ASP A 258 3.32 5.09 -7.95
N ILE A 259 3.51 5.01 -6.63
CA ILE A 259 4.81 5.24 -5.98
C ILE A 259 5.84 4.18 -6.40
N LEU A 260 5.47 2.90 -6.41
CA LEU A 260 6.35 1.82 -6.86
C LEU A 260 6.85 2.04 -8.29
N GLU A 261 5.96 2.44 -9.19
CA GLU A 261 6.31 2.72 -10.57
C GLU A 261 7.28 3.91 -10.66
N ASP A 262 7.03 4.98 -9.92
CA ASP A 262 7.91 6.15 -9.87
C ASP A 262 9.28 5.80 -9.27
N MET A 263 9.32 5.01 -8.19
CA MET A 263 10.57 4.49 -7.60
C MET A 263 11.41 3.75 -8.63
N ALA A 264 10.80 2.82 -9.36
CA ALA A 264 11.49 2.03 -10.37
C ALA A 264 11.98 2.88 -11.54
N LYS A 265 11.17 3.81 -12.04
CA LYS A 265 11.54 4.72 -13.14
C LYS A 265 12.70 5.64 -12.77
N LYS A 266 12.72 6.14 -11.53
CA LYS A 266 13.81 7.01 -11.06
C LYS A 266 15.11 6.24 -10.83
N ALA A 267 15.02 5.04 -10.29
CA ALA A 267 16.21 4.22 -10.00
C ALA A 267 16.78 3.53 -11.25
N TYR A 268 15.92 3.10 -12.16
CA TYR A 268 16.29 2.40 -13.40
C TYR A 268 15.83 3.15 -14.66
N PRO A 269 16.26 4.40 -14.88
CA PRO A 269 15.75 5.19 -16.01
C PRO A 269 15.95 4.50 -17.36
N ASP A 270 17.06 3.79 -17.56
CA ASP A 270 17.36 3.09 -18.82
C ASP A 270 16.45 1.87 -19.06
N ALA A 271 15.91 1.25 -17.99
CA ALA A 271 14.96 0.14 -18.11
C ALA A 271 13.59 0.60 -18.64
N PHE A 272 13.28 1.89 -18.50
CA PHE A 272 12.01 2.52 -18.90
C PHE A 272 12.16 3.45 -20.09
N ALA A 273 13.38 3.65 -20.64
CA ALA A 273 13.59 4.41 -21.84
C ALA A 273 12.81 3.76 -23.00
N GLU A 274 12.01 4.54 -23.72
CA GLU A 274 11.40 4.08 -24.96
C GLU A 274 12.53 3.70 -25.92
N THR A 275 12.57 2.44 -26.32
CA THR A 275 13.42 2.03 -27.44
C THR A 275 12.94 2.82 -28.65
N ALA A 276 13.77 3.70 -29.17
CA ALA A 276 13.58 4.33 -30.46
C ALA A 276 13.64 3.24 -31.54
N VAL A 277 12.53 2.53 -31.72
CA VAL A 277 12.35 1.54 -32.77
C VAL A 277 11.47 2.13 -33.84
N ASN A 278 12.17 2.50 -34.97
CA ASN A 278 11.66 2.61 -36.32
C ASN A 278 10.69 3.74 -36.69
N GLN A 279 11.26 4.93 -36.86
CA GLN A 279 10.77 5.85 -37.88
C GLN A 279 11.65 5.91 -39.14
N GLU A 280 12.39 4.85 -39.46
CA GLU A 280 13.19 4.78 -40.68
C GLU A 280 12.82 3.56 -41.54
N THR A 281 11.57 3.42 -41.95
CA THR A 281 11.21 2.62 -43.14
C THR A 281 9.86 3.05 -43.70
N SER A 282 9.74 4.29 -44.15
CA SER A 282 8.67 4.66 -45.06
C SER A 282 9.00 5.90 -45.91
N SER A 283 10.24 6.01 -46.41
CA SER A 283 10.57 7.03 -47.38
C SER A 283 11.46 6.52 -48.52
N GLU A 284 11.29 5.26 -48.95
CA GLU A 284 11.83 4.79 -50.24
C GLU A 284 10.82 3.87 -50.90
N ALA A 285 9.76 4.45 -51.45
CA ALA A 285 9.00 3.91 -52.58
C ALA A 285 8.04 4.98 -53.10
N ALA A 286 8.53 5.91 -53.91
CA ALA A 286 7.75 6.65 -54.88
C ALA A 286 8.66 6.94 -56.07
#